data_b488f3d8d3074c9f38b34bf3dfffb4a0
#
_entry.id   b488f3d8d3074c9f38b34bf3dfffb4a0
#
_cell.length_a   1.000
_cell.length_b   1.000
_cell.length_c   1.000
_cell.angle_alpha   90.00
_cell.angle_beta   90.00
_cell.angle_gamma   90.00
#
_symmetry.space_group_name_H-M   'P 1'
#
loop_
_entity.id
_entity.type
_entity.pdbx_description
1 polymer ?
#
loop_
_entity_poly.entity_id
_entity_poly.type
_entity_poly.pdbx_seq_one_letter_code
_entity_poly.pdbx_strand_id
1 'polypeptide(L)'
;MRIATMTDSRIEKRSAPRYKVLKGATIAFGGNGVECTVRNLSSRGAALDVANPARLPPSFMLVIETDQFIRRCRPVWLSDKRIGVAFD
;
A
#
# COMPACT_ATOMS: atom_id res chain seq x y z
N MET A 1 -6.61 31.54 -6.21
CA MET A 1 -6.24 31.01 -5.92
C MET A 1 -6.07 30.25 -5.96
N ARG A 2 -6.11 30.56 -6.13
CA ARG A 2 -5.77 29.94 -5.98
C ARG A 2 -5.65 29.03 -6.06
N ILE A 3 -5.95 29.34 -6.33
CA ILE A 3 -5.69 28.52 -6.22
C ILE A 3 -5.75 27.61 -6.10
N ALA A 4 -5.90 27.90 -6.31
CA ALA A 4 -5.74 27.09 -6.06
C ALA A 4 -5.99 26.24 -5.84
N THR A 5 -6.20 26.74 -5.99
CA THR A 5 -6.27 26.04 -5.65
C THR A 5 -6.51 25.17 -5.55
N MET A 6 -6.64 25.55 -5.60
CA MET A 6 -6.74 24.82 -5.35
C MET A 6 -6.92 23.91 -5.27
N THR A 7 -7.06 24.26 -5.41
CA THR A 7 -7.18 23.48 -5.17
C THR A 7 -7.36 22.60 -5.05
N ASP A 8 -7.53 22.95 -4.92
CA ASP A 8 -7.66 22.12 -4.66
C ASP A 8 -7.97 21.39 -4.31
N SER A 9 -8.23 21.68 -4.21
CA SER A 9 -8.55 21.05 -3.69
C SER A 9 -9.09 20.34 -3.49
N ARG A 10 -9.18 20.63 -3.51
CA ARG A 10 -9.64 19.93 -3.26
C ARG A 10 -9.49 19.14 -2.82
N ILE A 11 -9.43 19.60 -2.65
CA ILE A 11 -9.19 18.91 -2.09
C ILE A 11 -9.26 18.10 -1.69
N GLU A 12 -9.25 18.58 -1.49
CA GLU A 12 -9.36 17.59 -1.08
C GLU A 12 -9.46 17.15 0.31
N LYS A 13 -10.04 16.59 0.67
CA LYS A 13 -10.33 15.97 1.89
C LYS A 13 -9.53 14.82 2.23
N ARG A 14 -8.73 14.40 1.36
CA ARG A 14 -7.88 13.25 1.49
C ARG A 14 -6.74 13.58 2.42
N SER A 15 -6.52 12.74 3.40
CA SER A 15 -5.53 13.03 4.40
C SER A 15 -4.10 12.70 3.96
N ALA A 16 -3.93 11.87 2.92
CA ALA A 16 -2.61 11.52 2.43
C ALA A 16 -2.65 11.35 0.92
N PRO A 17 -1.74 11.98 0.18
CA PRO A 17 -1.68 11.78 -1.25
C PRO A 17 -1.21 10.36 -1.58
N ARG A 18 -1.65 9.87 -2.71
CA ARG A 18 -1.22 8.59 -3.24
C ARG A 18 -0.37 8.81 -4.45
N TYR A 19 0.70 8.04 -4.52
CA TYR A 19 1.61 8.08 -5.64
C TYR A 19 1.57 6.76 -6.38
N LYS A 20 1.42 6.80 -7.69
CA LYS A 20 1.52 5.60 -8.49
C LYS A 20 2.97 5.19 -8.53
N VAL A 21 3.21 3.92 -8.28
CA VAL A 21 4.56 3.35 -8.30
C VAL A 21 4.47 1.97 -8.95
N LEU A 22 5.61 1.36 -9.17
CA LEU A 22 5.67 -0.01 -9.63
C LEU A 22 6.94 -0.58 -9.04
N LYS A 23 6.81 -1.18 -7.85
CA LYS A 23 7.96 -1.65 -7.10
C LYS A 23 7.75 -3.07 -6.63
N GLY A 24 8.78 -3.88 -6.76
CA GLY A 24 8.77 -5.20 -6.15
C GLY A 24 8.89 -5.10 -4.65
N ALA A 25 8.19 -5.96 -3.95
CA ALA A 25 8.18 -5.97 -2.49
C ALA A 25 7.90 -7.36 -1.98
N THR A 26 8.01 -7.52 -0.67
CA THR A 26 7.76 -8.80 0.00
C THR A 26 6.78 -8.58 1.13
N ILE A 27 5.80 -9.46 1.21
CA ILE A 27 4.91 -9.55 2.36
C ILE A 27 5.47 -10.63 3.27
N ALA A 28 5.86 -10.26 4.46
CA ALA A 28 6.54 -11.17 5.39
C ALA A 28 5.64 -11.48 6.59
N PHE A 29 5.48 -12.74 6.90
CA PHE A 29 4.73 -13.19 8.06
C PHE A 29 5.14 -14.61 8.43
N GLY A 30 5.20 -14.88 9.74
CA GLY A 30 5.42 -16.22 10.24
C GLY A 30 6.64 -16.93 9.67
N GLY A 31 7.72 -16.19 9.36
CA GLY A 31 8.90 -16.78 8.75
C GLY A 31 8.79 -17.01 7.26
N ASN A 32 7.65 -16.63 6.65
CA ASN A 32 7.42 -16.78 5.21
C ASN A 32 7.50 -15.43 4.52
N GLY A 33 7.76 -15.46 3.22
CA GLY A 33 7.76 -14.26 2.40
C GLY A 33 6.99 -14.53 1.12
N VAL A 34 6.14 -13.60 0.74
CA VAL A 34 5.34 -13.68 -0.49
C VAL A 34 5.66 -12.46 -1.32
N GLU A 35 6.01 -12.68 -2.58
CA GLU A 35 6.33 -11.57 -3.47
C GLU A 35 5.07 -10.82 -3.85
N CYS A 36 5.19 -9.52 -3.97
CA CYS A 36 4.10 -8.69 -4.43
C CYS A 36 4.66 -7.50 -5.19
N THR A 37 3.75 -6.77 -5.84
CA THR A 37 4.10 -5.55 -6.54
C THR A 37 3.31 -4.40 -5.94
N VAL A 38 4.00 -3.36 -5.51
CA VAL A 38 3.35 -2.16 -5.00
C VAL A 38 2.91 -1.32 -6.19
N ARG A 39 1.63 -1.02 -6.26
CA ARG A 39 1.03 -0.26 -7.36
C ARG A 39 0.80 1.20 -7.01
N ASN A 40 0.53 1.48 -5.76
CA ASN A 40 0.53 2.86 -5.28
C ASN A 40 0.86 2.86 -3.80
N LEU A 41 1.28 4.01 -3.32
CA LEU A 41 1.83 4.13 -1.98
C LEU A 41 1.49 5.50 -1.43
N SER A 42 1.14 5.54 -0.16
CA SER A 42 0.92 6.78 0.57
C SER A 42 1.50 6.61 1.97
N SER A 43 1.42 7.66 2.76
CA SER A 43 1.89 7.56 4.15
C SER A 43 0.98 6.67 5.00
N ARG A 44 -0.22 6.35 4.52
CA ARG A 44 -1.19 5.57 5.30
C ARG A 44 -1.37 4.16 4.82
N GLY A 45 -1.01 3.86 3.60
CA GLY A 45 -1.21 2.53 3.09
C GLY A 45 -0.74 2.37 1.65
N ALA A 46 -1.10 1.25 1.06
CA ALA A 46 -0.64 0.91 -0.28
C ALA A 46 -1.63 -0.02 -0.96
N ALA A 47 -1.54 -0.10 -2.29
CA ALA A 47 -2.23 -1.13 -3.06
C ALA A 47 -1.18 -2.07 -3.63
N LEU A 48 -1.40 -3.35 -3.45
CA LEU A 48 -0.43 -4.39 -3.79
C LEU A 48 -1.08 -5.42 -4.70
N ASP A 49 -0.33 -5.84 -5.73
CA ASP A 49 -0.73 -6.99 -6.55
C ASP A 49 -0.07 -8.23 -5.96
N VAL A 50 -0.88 -9.24 -5.68
CA VAL A 50 -0.45 -10.47 -5.02
C VAL A 50 -1.13 -11.64 -5.71
N ALA A 51 -0.42 -12.76 -5.87
CA ALA A 51 -0.97 -13.92 -6.57
C ALA A 51 -2.16 -14.53 -5.82
N ASN A 52 -2.06 -14.66 -4.51
CA ASN A 52 -3.10 -15.30 -3.69
C ASN A 52 -3.43 -14.46 -2.47
N PRO A 53 -4.13 -13.33 -2.66
CA PRO A 53 -4.36 -12.43 -1.54
C PRO A 53 -5.25 -13.03 -0.45
N ALA A 54 -6.10 -13.99 -0.80
CA ALA A 54 -6.98 -14.62 0.20
C ALA A 54 -6.22 -15.45 1.21
N ARG A 55 -4.96 -15.77 0.96
CA ARG A 55 -4.16 -16.57 1.87
C ARG A 55 -3.36 -15.76 2.87
N LEU A 56 -3.44 -14.45 2.79
CA LEU A 56 -2.65 -13.60 3.67
C LEU A 56 -3.28 -13.52 5.05
N PRO A 57 -2.45 -13.41 6.08
CA PRO A 57 -2.98 -13.25 7.44
C PRO A 57 -3.54 -11.84 7.65
N PRO A 58 -4.24 -11.62 8.78
CA PRO A 58 -4.81 -10.29 9.04
C PRO A 58 -3.77 -9.21 9.31
N SER A 59 -2.52 -9.57 9.53
CA SER A 59 -1.46 -8.60 9.77
C SER A 59 -0.15 -9.17 9.24
N PHE A 60 0.65 -8.34 8.63
CA PHE A 60 1.95 -8.76 8.10
C PHE A 60 2.85 -7.55 7.93
N MET A 61 4.11 -7.80 7.58
CA MET A 61 5.06 -6.73 7.31
C MET A 61 5.19 -6.56 5.80
N LEU A 62 5.19 -5.34 5.35
CA LEU A 62 5.49 -5.02 3.96
C LEU A 62 6.93 -4.52 3.88
N VAL A 63 7.72 -5.18 3.06
CA VAL A 63 9.15 -4.87 2.92
C VAL A 63 9.42 -4.46 1.49
N ILE A 64 9.86 -3.22 1.31
CA ILE A 64 10.30 -2.71 0.00
C ILE A 64 11.80 -2.45 0.15
N GLU A 65 12.61 -3.41 -0.27
CA GLU A 65 14.04 -3.38 0.03
C GLU A 65 14.75 -2.21 -0.60
N THR A 66 14.37 -1.86 -1.81
CA THR A 66 15.03 -0.74 -2.50
C THR A 66 14.84 0.58 -1.78
N ASP A 67 13.77 0.69 -1.00
CA ASP A 67 13.43 1.92 -0.28
C ASP A 67 13.80 1.82 1.19
N GLN A 68 14.33 0.68 1.62
CA GLN A 68 14.59 0.42 3.03
C GLN A 68 13.34 0.66 3.87
N PHE A 69 12.21 0.18 3.34
CA PHE A 69 10.90 0.42 3.92
C PHE A 69 10.39 -0.87 4.53
N ILE A 70 10.04 -0.84 5.79
CA ILE A 70 9.45 -1.98 6.50
C ILE A 70 8.35 -1.42 7.39
N ARG A 71 7.11 -1.82 7.15
CA ARG A 71 5.97 -1.37 7.93
C ARG A 71 5.01 -2.52 8.17
N ARG A 72 4.48 -2.55 9.37
CA ARG A 72 3.38 -3.47 9.66
C ARG A 72 2.12 -2.95 9.01
N CYS A 73 1.36 -3.84 8.42
CA CYS A 73 0.13 -3.44 7.77
C CYS A 73 -0.94 -4.52 7.87
N ARG A 74 -2.15 -4.15 7.54
CA ARG A 74 -3.28 -5.04 7.54
C ARG A 74 -4.11 -4.81 6.28
N PRO A 75 -4.70 -5.87 5.72
CA PRO A 75 -5.58 -5.71 4.56
C PRO A 75 -6.83 -4.95 4.95
N VAL A 76 -7.26 -4.03 4.08
CA VAL A 76 -8.50 -3.29 4.30
C VAL A 76 -9.50 -3.52 3.17
N TRP A 77 -9.06 -3.97 2.00
CA TRP A 77 -9.96 -4.41 0.95
C TRP A 77 -9.24 -5.42 0.06
N LEU A 78 -10.04 -6.19 -0.65
CA LEU A 78 -9.55 -7.26 -1.53
C LEU A 78 -10.33 -7.20 -2.83
N SER A 79 -9.63 -7.28 -3.95
CA SER A 79 -10.24 -7.29 -5.26
C SER A 79 -9.38 -8.13 -6.19
N ASP A 80 -9.88 -9.29 -6.58
CA ASP A 80 -9.19 -10.23 -7.47
C ASP A 80 -7.78 -10.53 -6.94
N LYS A 81 -6.75 -10.03 -7.58
CA LYS A 81 -5.36 -10.26 -7.17
C LYS A 81 -4.72 -8.99 -6.63
N ARG A 82 -5.52 -8.09 -6.13
CA ARG A 82 -5.04 -6.84 -5.57
C ARG A 82 -5.61 -6.63 -4.20
N ILE A 83 -4.78 -6.14 -3.28
CA ILE A 83 -5.24 -5.81 -1.94
C ILE A 83 -4.86 -4.37 -1.64
N GLY A 84 -5.69 -3.72 -0.84
CA GLY A 84 -5.34 -2.47 -0.21
C GLY A 84 -4.97 -2.74 1.21
N VAL A 85 -3.87 -2.16 1.66
CA VAL A 85 -3.42 -2.33 3.05
C VAL A 85 -3.31 -0.97 3.71
N ALA A 86 -3.54 -0.96 5.01
CA ALA A 86 -3.32 0.20 5.84
C ALA A 86 -2.10 -0.06 6.70
N PHE A 87 -1.28 0.96 6.88
CA PHE A 87 -0.11 0.86 7.77
C PHE A 87 -0.55 1.13 9.20
N ASP A 88 0.03 0.39 10.11
CA ASP A 88 -0.21 0.62 11.54
C ASP A 88 0.61 1.78 12.07
#